data_c9543f8b9bccdaf949ed95bffb04b751
#
_entry.id   c9543f8b9bccdaf949ed95bffb04b751
#
_cell.length_a   1.000
_cell.length_b   1.000
_cell.length_c   1.000
_cell.angle_alpha   90.00
_cell.angle_beta   90.00
_cell.angle_gamma   90.00
#
_symmetry.space_group_name_H-M   'P 1'
#
loop_
_entity.id
_entity.type
_entity.pdbx_description
1 polymer ?
#
loop_
_entity_poly.entity_id
_entity_poly.type
_entity_poly.pdbx_seq_one_letter_code
_entity_poly.pdbx_strand_id
1 'polypeptide(L)'
;MSRCSRNSLLLQLLEKCQYMRQLKQTQAQIITTGLAQDAFFLSRLLAICSHPTHGSLSYAHLLFRHIHSPTLCVRNTMIKAFLLREDYANPFEIYCGLLRDGLFPDNYTFPYVLKSCAGLRDLRAGAQVHSHVVKLGFCSDTFVGNTLALMYVACGDVSAAREAFDGILQRDAASWTVMISGYSQLGDVETARMMFDESPVKDRGIWGAVISAYVHNNCFKEGLSMFRLLQAEGLEPDEGVLVSALCACAQTGAVDIGSWIHHYVNRVGFAPSVRLGTALVDMYLKCGSLNSAKKVFDGMTCKDTVCWNVMILGLAMHGDGQGALELFTCMKKEGLKPDDATFVAVLSACSHSGMVEEGLEVFKSMRSLYHVEPRSEHYVCVVDFLGRAGRFQEAKEIIEGMPRNSSPAERAMAWRALLSACRNHSEARWAEAAAGHLLELEDHSGVYVLLSNIYDTYGKQDDARRMRNCMKLRGVPKMPGCSSIQLGGHVHEFVAGEQIHPGMKEVYSVLETMNEHL
;
A
#
# COMPACT_ATOMS: atom_id res chain seq x y z
N MET A 1 18.99 50.83 24.34
CA MET A 1 19.15 49.87 23.23
C MET A 1 18.41 50.41 22.02
N SER A 2 19.09 50.51 20.88
CA SER A 2 18.45 50.95 19.63
C SER A 2 17.37 49.97 19.20
N ARG A 3 16.35 50.44 18.48
CA ARG A 3 15.24 49.60 17.94
C ARG A 3 15.78 48.39 17.12
N CYS A 4 16.88 48.59 16.41
CA CYS A 4 17.57 47.56 15.63
C CYS A 4 18.17 46.43 16.51
N SER A 5 18.80 46.78 17.63
CA SER A 5 19.37 45.81 18.57
C SER A 5 18.32 44.95 19.29
N ARG A 6 17.13 45.52 19.56
CA ARG A 6 16.00 44.79 20.17
C ARG A 6 15.38 43.80 19.22
N ASN A 7 15.19 44.18 17.96
CA ASN A 7 14.62 43.28 16.94
C ASN A 7 15.54 42.07 16.67
N SER A 8 16.87 42.29 16.63
CA SER A 8 17.85 41.22 16.50
C SER A 8 17.80 40.24 17.68
N LEU A 9 17.63 40.75 18.92
CA LEU A 9 17.52 39.90 20.10
C LEU A 9 16.23 39.05 20.10
N LEU A 10 15.08 39.64 19.71
CA LEU A 10 13.81 38.91 19.61
C LEU A 10 13.86 37.81 18.54
N LEU A 11 14.56 38.02 17.41
CA LEU A 11 14.77 37.01 16.41
C LEU A 11 15.61 35.84 16.94
N GLN A 12 16.72 36.14 17.61
CA GLN A 12 17.56 35.11 18.23
C GLN A 12 16.79 34.31 19.28
N LEU A 13 15.89 34.95 20.05
CA LEU A 13 15.04 34.26 21.02
C LEU A 13 14.02 33.36 20.32
N LEU A 14 13.41 33.79 19.20
CA LEU A 14 12.51 32.97 18.39
C LEU A 14 13.21 31.74 17.81
N GLU A 15 14.42 31.90 17.27
CA GLU A 15 15.19 30.80 16.68
C GLU A 15 15.63 29.74 17.70
N LYS A 16 15.78 30.14 18.97
CA LYS A 16 16.14 29.24 20.06
C LYS A 16 14.93 28.56 20.74
N CYS A 17 13.70 28.90 20.36
CA CYS A 17 12.51 28.31 20.96
C CYS A 17 12.36 26.84 20.58
N GLN A 18 12.49 25.95 21.55
CA GLN A 18 12.27 24.49 21.37
C GLN A 18 10.93 24.02 21.95
N TYR A 19 10.27 24.82 22.78
CA TYR A 19 9.03 24.46 23.47
C TYR A 19 8.00 25.58 23.38
N MET A 20 6.71 25.22 23.33
CA MET A 20 5.59 26.16 23.28
C MET A 20 5.57 27.19 24.42
N ARG A 21 6.09 26.84 25.63
CA ARG A 21 6.18 27.77 26.74
C ARG A 21 7.14 28.94 26.45
N GLN A 22 8.31 28.64 25.88
CA GLN A 22 9.30 29.64 25.47
C GLN A 22 8.74 30.54 24.36
N LEU A 23 8.04 29.93 23.40
CA LEU A 23 7.41 30.65 22.30
C LEU A 23 6.37 31.65 22.80
N LYS A 24 5.50 31.27 23.74
CA LYS A 24 4.49 32.16 24.35
C LYS A 24 5.16 33.32 25.12
N GLN A 25 6.29 33.09 25.81
CA GLN A 25 7.06 34.14 26.48
C GLN A 25 7.65 35.12 25.45
N THR A 26 8.25 34.64 24.38
CA THR A 26 8.80 35.50 23.33
C THR A 26 7.70 36.25 22.60
N GLN A 27 6.54 35.66 22.37
CA GLN A 27 5.36 36.34 21.81
C GLN A 27 4.90 37.48 22.72
N ALA A 28 4.84 37.28 24.04
CA ALA A 28 4.48 38.35 24.97
C ALA A 28 5.45 39.53 24.86
N GLN A 29 6.75 39.27 24.68
CA GLN A 29 7.75 40.32 24.43
C GLN A 29 7.53 41.01 23.07
N ILE A 30 7.19 40.29 22.01
CA ILE A 30 6.84 40.87 20.70
C ILE A 30 5.62 41.79 20.79
N ILE A 31 4.62 41.39 21.58
CA ILE A 31 3.40 42.20 21.82
C ILE A 31 3.77 43.48 22.60
N THR A 32 4.51 43.37 23.66
CA THR A 32 4.90 44.51 24.52
C THR A 32 5.83 45.49 23.82
N THR A 33 6.57 45.03 22.81
CA THR A 33 7.43 45.89 21.97
C THR A 33 6.71 46.56 20.81
N GLY A 34 5.39 46.33 20.64
CA GLY A 34 4.57 46.93 19.58
C GLY A 34 4.74 46.24 18.21
N LEU A 35 5.35 45.06 18.17
CA LEU A 35 5.60 44.30 16.94
C LEU A 35 4.54 43.20 16.70
N ALA A 36 3.42 43.23 17.38
CA ALA A 36 2.38 42.22 17.35
C ALA A 36 1.73 42.02 15.96
N GLN A 37 1.76 43.05 15.10
CA GLN A 37 1.23 42.99 13.74
C GLN A 37 2.31 43.06 12.65
N ASP A 38 3.58 42.98 13.05
CA ASP A 38 4.68 42.93 12.08
C ASP A 38 4.69 41.59 11.35
N ALA A 39 4.56 41.64 10.01
CA ALA A 39 4.40 40.45 9.15
C ALA A 39 5.59 39.49 9.23
N PHE A 40 6.79 40.00 9.44
CA PHE A 40 8.00 39.17 9.53
C PHE A 40 8.02 38.37 10.86
N PHE A 41 7.76 39.03 12.00
CA PHE A 41 7.68 38.36 13.29
C PHE A 41 6.50 37.38 13.34
N LEU A 42 5.35 37.73 12.76
CA LEU A 42 4.18 36.86 12.67
C LEU A 42 4.46 35.60 11.86
N SER A 43 5.09 35.72 10.69
CA SER A 43 5.41 34.56 9.85
C SER A 43 6.39 33.60 10.57
N ARG A 44 7.38 34.14 11.29
CA ARG A 44 8.31 33.33 12.08
C ARG A 44 7.64 32.66 13.28
N LEU A 45 6.81 33.39 14.03
CA LEU A 45 6.02 32.84 15.12
C LEU A 45 5.12 31.69 14.62
N LEU A 46 4.40 31.90 13.52
CA LEU A 46 3.54 30.88 12.94
C LEU A 46 4.32 29.67 12.45
N ALA A 47 5.49 29.86 11.83
CA ALA A 47 6.33 28.78 11.39
C ALA A 47 6.79 27.87 12.55
N ILE A 48 7.18 28.48 13.69
CA ILE A 48 7.58 27.73 14.90
C ILE A 48 6.37 27.07 15.57
N CYS A 49 5.24 27.78 15.68
CA CYS A 49 3.98 27.19 16.19
C CYS A 49 3.53 25.99 15.39
N SER A 50 3.83 25.96 14.11
CA SER A 50 3.40 24.94 13.16
C SER A 50 4.34 23.76 13.08
N HIS A 51 5.48 23.80 13.80
CA HIS A 51 6.46 22.72 13.71
C HIS A 51 5.85 21.36 14.14
N PRO A 52 6.06 20.29 13.37
CA PRO A 52 5.38 19.00 13.60
C PRO A 52 5.63 18.39 14.97
N THR A 53 6.86 18.55 15.54
CA THR A 53 7.24 17.87 16.78
C THR A 53 7.03 18.71 18.04
N HIS A 54 7.18 20.04 17.96
CA HIS A 54 7.20 20.91 19.16
C HIS A 54 6.12 21.99 19.13
N GLY A 55 5.43 22.16 17.99
CA GLY A 55 4.42 23.18 17.79
C GLY A 55 2.99 22.73 18.12
N SER A 56 2.07 23.70 18.13
CA SER A 56 0.62 23.51 18.27
C SER A 56 -0.09 24.20 17.12
N LEU A 57 -0.61 23.40 16.18
CA LEU A 57 -1.33 23.94 15.01
C LEU A 57 -2.60 24.71 15.41
N SER A 58 -3.31 24.24 16.46
CA SER A 58 -4.48 24.94 16.99
C SER A 58 -4.12 26.33 17.53
N TYR A 59 -2.95 26.46 18.17
CA TYR A 59 -2.45 27.75 18.62
C TYR A 59 -2.02 28.63 17.45
N ALA A 60 -1.35 28.09 16.45
CA ALA A 60 -1.01 28.81 15.22
C ALA A 60 -2.27 29.33 14.49
N HIS A 61 -3.31 28.50 14.39
CA HIS A 61 -4.58 28.90 13.80
C HIS A 61 -5.26 30.02 14.60
N LEU A 62 -5.27 29.93 15.92
CA LEU A 62 -5.78 31.00 16.79
C LEU A 62 -5.05 32.32 16.56
N LEU A 63 -3.71 32.29 16.51
CA LEU A 63 -2.91 33.47 16.21
C LEU A 63 -3.23 34.06 14.85
N PHE A 64 -3.32 33.21 13.82
CA PHE A 64 -3.63 33.62 12.46
C PHE A 64 -4.98 34.35 12.36
N ARG A 65 -5.99 33.89 13.08
CA ARG A 65 -7.32 34.54 13.12
C ARG A 65 -7.33 35.93 13.74
N HIS A 66 -6.32 36.28 14.56
CA HIS A 66 -6.17 37.60 15.20
C HIS A 66 -5.32 38.58 14.38
N ILE A 67 -4.83 38.17 13.20
CA ILE A 67 -4.09 39.07 12.31
C ILE A 67 -5.07 39.85 11.46
N HIS A 68 -5.04 41.17 11.55
CA HIS A 68 -6.01 42.05 10.86
C HIS A 68 -5.86 41.99 9.33
N SER A 69 -4.62 41.92 8.82
CA SER A 69 -4.31 41.91 7.39
C SER A 69 -3.17 40.95 7.11
N PRO A 70 -3.42 39.62 7.07
CA PRO A 70 -2.37 38.66 6.86
C PRO A 70 -1.82 38.79 5.44
N THR A 71 -0.50 39.01 5.35
CA THR A 71 0.23 39.07 4.08
C THR A 71 0.26 37.72 3.39
N LEU A 72 0.60 37.70 2.09
CA LEU A 72 0.75 36.45 1.32
C LEU A 72 1.71 35.46 2.01
N CYS A 73 2.87 35.94 2.51
CA CYS A 73 3.83 35.11 3.21
C CYS A 73 3.24 34.45 4.46
N VAL A 74 2.46 35.20 5.27
CA VAL A 74 1.79 34.68 6.47
C VAL A 74 0.75 33.61 6.10
N ARG A 75 -0.01 33.81 5.04
CA ARG A 75 -1.00 32.86 4.54
C ARG A 75 -0.34 31.59 4.01
N ASN A 76 0.71 31.72 3.19
CA ASN A 76 1.48 30.58 2.68
C ASN A 76 2.11 29.75 3.81
N THR A 77 2.57 30.42 4.88
CA THR A 77 3.08 29.72 6.07
C THR A 77 2.00 28.89 6.76
N MET A 78 0.79 29.42 6.88
CA MET A 78 -0.33 28.69 7.47
C MET A 78 -0.83 27.55 6.58
N ILE A 79 -0.95 27.76 5.27
CA ILE A 79 -1.32 26.72 4.31
C ILE A 79 -0.33 25.56 4.41
N LYS A 80 0.99 25.85 4.38
CA LYS A 80 2.03 24.84 4.56
C LYS A 80 1.90 24.11 5.90
N ALA A 81 1.59 24.84 6.97
CA ALA A 81 1.44 24.29 8.31
C ALA A 81 0.31 23.26 8.42
N PHE A 82 -0.83 23.54 7.82
CA PHE A 82 -1.95 22.62 7.76
C PHE A 82 -1.61 21.37 6.93
N LEU A 83 -0.99 21.55 5.76
CA LEU A 83 -0.57 20.42 4.90
C LEU A 83 0.42 19.47 5.60
N LEU A 84 1.35 19.99 6.40
CA LEU A 84 2.29 19.17 7.19
C LEU A 84 1.60 18.30 8.26
N ARG A 85 0.34 18.60 8.58
CA ARG A 85 -0.50 17.82 9.52
C ARG A 85 -1.63 17.09 8.81
N GLU A 86 -1.56 16.96 7.47
CA GLU A 86 -2.56 16.28 6.64
C GLU A 86 -3.97 16.88 6.74
N ASP A 87 -4.04 18.15 7.16
CA ASP A 87 -5.29 18.91 7.14
C ASP A 87 -5.40 19.62 5.79
N TYR A 88 -6.20 19.03 4.91
CA TYR A 88 -6.36 19.51 3.53
C TYR A 88 -7.53 20.49 3.36
N ALA A 89 -8.44 20.63 4.32
CA ALA A 89 -9.60 21.52 4.22
C ALA A 89 -9.24 23.00 4.48
N ASN A 90 -8.53 23.28 5.56
CA ASN A 90 -8.16 24.62 5.97
C ASN A 90 -7.28 25.38 4.96
N PRO A 91 -6.32 24.77 4.25
CA PRO A 91 -5.55 25.41 3.18
C PRO A 91 -6.40 26.07 2.10
N PHE A 92 -7.46 25.38 1.66
CA PHE A 92 -8.36 25.89 0.63
C PHE A 92 -9.19 27.08 1.14
N GLU A 93 -9.63 27.06 2.40
CA GLU A 93 -10.32 28.19 3.03
C GLU A 93 -9.43 29.44 3.11
N ILE A 94 -8.15 29.27 3.49
CA ILE A 94 -7.18 30.36 3.55
C ILE A 94 -6.95 30.95 2.14
N TYR A 95 -6.89 30.08 1.12
CA TYR A 95 -6.79 30.50 -0.27
C TYR A 95 -8.00 31.30 -0.73
N CYS A 96 -9.20 30.86 -0.42
CA CYS A 96 -10.42 31.62 -0.70
C CYS A 96 -10.43 32.98 0.02
N GLY A 97 -9.94 33.01 1.25
CA GLY A 97 -9.75 34.26 2.00
C GLY A 97 -8.73 35.20 1.36
N LEU A 98 -7.62 34.64 0.83
CA LEU A 98 -6.60 35.41 0.10
C LEU A 98 -7.20 36.13 -1.11
N LEU A 99 -8.00 35.43 -1.92
CA LEU A 99 -8.67 36.02 -3.10
C LEU A 99 -9.71 37.06 -2.73
N ARG A 100 -10.50 36.84 -1.65
CA ARG A 100 -11.48 37.80 -1.14
C ARG A 100 -10.83 39.11 -0.70
N ASP A 101 -9.63 39.05 -0.15
CA ASP A 101 -8.87 40.23 0.29
C ASP A 101 -8.11 40.91 -0.88
N GLY A 102 -8.32 40.44 -2.12
CA GLY A 102 -7.73 41.04 -3.33
C GLY A 102 -6.22 40.74 -3.49
N LEU A 103 -5.68 39.77 -2.76
CA LEU A 103 -4.30 39.37 -2.90
C LEU A 103 -4.15 38.38 -4.06
N PHE A 104 -3.02 38.46 -4.78
CA PHE A 104 -2.71 37.53 -5.86
C PHE A 104 -1.85 36.36 -5.34
N PRO A 105 -2.24 35.10 -5.65
CA PRO A 105 -1.41 33.95 -5.39
C PRO A 105 -0.10 34.00 -6.18
N ASP A 106 0.95 33.41 -5.62
CA ASP A 106 2.27 33.28 -6.25
C ASP A 106 2.61 31.82 -6.59
N ASN A 107 3.79 31.59 -7.15
CA ASN A 107 4.30 30.26 -7.48
C ASN A 107 4.56 29.36 -6.25
N TYR A 108 4.49 29.88 -5.04
CA TYR A 108 4.50 29.09 -3.78
C TYR A 108 3.10 28.77 -3.29
N THR A 109 2.14 29.70 -3.48
CA THR A 109 0.74 29.50 -3.07
C THR A 109 0.09 28.36 -3.84
N PHE A 110 0.23 28.35 -5.18
CA PHE A 110 -0.43 27.36 -6.03
C PHE A 110 -0.08 25.92 -5.69
N PRO A 111 1.21 25.52 -5.54
CA PRO A 111 1.56 24.15 -5.20
C PRO A 111 0.96 23.67 -3.87
N TYR A 112 0.90 24.54 -2.87
CA TYR A 112 0.29 24.16 -1.60
C TYR A 112 -1.21 23.95 -1.71
N VAL A 113 -1.91 24.84 -2.41
CA VAL A 113 -3.37 24.74 -2.59
C VAL A 113 -3.73 23.56 -3.49
N LEU A 114 -2.97 23.29 -4.55
CA LEU A 114 -3.14 22.13 -5.41
C LEU A 114 -2.91 20.81 -4.65
N LYS A 115 -1.91 20.75 -3.77
CA LYS A 115 -1.73 19.61 -2.86
C LYS A 115 -2.91 19.41 -1.91
N SER A 116 -3.53 20.51 -1.46
CA SER A 116 -4.76 20.43 -0.66
C SER A 116 -5.89 19.80 -1.46
N CYS A 117 -6.13 20.26 -2.70
CA CYS A 117 -7.14 19.70 -3.58
C CYS A 117 -6.88 18.21 -3.89
N ALA A 118 -5.61 17.84 -4.11
CA ALA A 118 -5.21 16.46 -4.31
C ALA A 118 -5.51 15.57 -3.09
N GLY A 119 -5.20 16.06 -1.87
CA GLY A 119 -5.48 15.33 -0.63
C GLY A 119 -6.97 15.14 -0.36
N LEU A 120 -7.79 16.12 -0.72
CA LEU A 120 -9.27 16.04 -0.64
C LEU A 120 -9.88 15.25 -1.81
N ARG A 121 -9.12 14.98 -2.87
CA ARG A 121 -9.61 14.46 -4.15
C ARG A 121 -10.74 15.30 -4.74
N ASP A 122 -10.67 16.62 -4.54
CA ASP A 122 -11.68 17.57 -5.02
C ASP A 122 -11.27 18.13 -6.38
N LEU A 123 -11.73 17.46 -7.44
CA LEU A 123 -11.50 17.85 -8.82
C LEU A 123 -12.05 19.26 -9.13
N ARG A 124 -13.20 19.63 -8.53
CA ARG A 124 -13.83 20.93 -8.82
C ARG A 124 -12.99 22.08 -8.26
N ALA A 125 -12.56 21.97 -7.01
CA ALA A 125 -11.66 22.95 -6.41
C ALA A 125 -10.33 23.03 -7.18
N GLY A 126 -9.76 21.89 -7.56
CA GLY A 126 -8.54 21.81 -8.36
C GLY A 126 -8.67 22.53 -9.71
N ALA A 127 -9.77 22.31 -10.43
CA ALA A 127 -10.04 22.99 -11.72
C ALA A 127 -10.23 24.51 -11.57
N GLN A 128 -10.81 24.97 -10.46
CA GLN A 128 -10.90 26.42 -10.18
C GLN A 128 -9.50 27.01 -9.94
N VAL A 129 -8.66 26.33 -9.15
CA VAL A 129 -7.26 26.77 -8.94
C VAL A 129 -6.49 26.76 -10.26
N HIS A 130 -6.66 25.74 -11.11
CA HIS A 130 -6.07 25.69 -12.46
C HIS A 130 -6.46 26.91 -13.29
N SER A 131 -7.73 27.31 -13.28
CA SER A 131 -8.18 28.51 -13.99
C SER A 131 -7.46 29.78 -13.51
N HIS A 132 -7.10 29.87 -12.23
CA HIS A 132 -6.30 30.97 -11.70
C HIS A 132 -4.82 30.87 -12.10
N VAL A 133 -4.26 29.66 -12.14
CA VAL A 133 -2.90 29.41 -12.66
C VAL A 133 -2.78 29.90 -14.10
N VAL A 134 -3.77 29.58 -14.95
CA VAL A 134 -3.83 30.04 -16.34
C VAL A 134 -3.93 31.57 -16.42
N LYS A 135 -4.89 32.17 -15.70
CA LYS A 135 -5.14 33.62 -15.72
C LYS A 135 -3.94 34.44 -15.26
N LEU A 136 -3.16 33.94 -14.31
CA LEU A 136 -2.01 34.63 -13.75
C LEU A 136 -0.69 34.28 -14.45
N GLY A 137 -0.72 33.40 -15.49
CA GLY A 137 0.44 33.09 -16.33
C GLY A 137 1.44 32.12 -15.72
N PHE A 138 1.03 31.30 -14.74
CA PHE A 138 1.92 30.32 -14.09
C PHE A 138 1.93 28.94 -14.77
N CYS A 139 1.28 28.76 -15.92
CA CYS A 139 1.24 27.47 -16.63
C CYS A 139 2.62 26.97 -17.05
N SER A 140 3.56 27.86 -17.32
CA SER A 140 4.92 27.54 -17.74
C SER A 140 5.89 27.28 -16.59
N ASP A 141 5.47 27.56 -15.33
CA ASP A 141 6.29 27.25 -14.16
C ASP A 141 6.27 25.75 -13.92
N THR A 142 7.46 25.12 -14.01
CA THR A 142 7.60 23.65 -13.90
C THR A 142 7.09 23.10 -12.57
N PHE A 143 7.31 23.80 -11.46
CA PHE A 143 6.88 23.33 -10.15
C PHE A 143 5.35 23.41 -9.97
N VAL A 144 4.73 24.48 -10.47
CA VAL A 144 3.27 24.64 -10.50
C VAL A 144 2.67 23.59 -11.44
N GLY A 145 3.20 23.42 -12.64
CA GLY A 145 2.75 22.44 -13.63
C GLY A 145 2.83 21.00 -13.12
N ASN A 146 3.95 20.61 -12.49
CA ASN A 146 4.11 19.30 -11.88
C ASN A 146 3.07 19.04 -10.77
N THR A 147 2.83 20.06 -9.93
CA THR A 147 1.86 19.93 -8.84
C THR A 147 0.41 19.90 -9.37
N LEU A 148 0.14 20.62 -10.46
CA LEU A 148 -1.14 20.58 -11.15
C LEU A 148 -1.42 19.21 -11.76
N ALA A 149 -0.45 18.64 -12.48
CA ALA A 149 -0.55 17.29 -13.01
C ALA A 149 -0.77 16.26 -11.88
N LEU A 150 0.00 16.36 -10.79
CA LEU A 150 -0.17 15.50 -9.61
C LEU A 150 -1.57 15.62 -9.00
N MET A 151 -2.14 16.84 -8.92
CA MET A 151 -3.50 17.05 -8.41
C MET A 151 -4.53 16.35 -9.29
N TYR A 152 -4.42 16.46 -10.61
CA TYR A 152 -5.34 15.78 -11.52
C TYR A 152 -5.20 14.26 -11.46
N VAL A 153 -3.97 13.73 -11.38
CA VAL A 153 -3.73 12.28 -11.14
C VAL A 153 -4.41 11.82 -9.85
N ALA A 154 -4.24 12.55 -8.75
CA ALA A 154 -4.85 12.20 -7.46
C ALA A 154 -6.39 12.24 -7.50
N CYS A 155 -6.97 13.10 -8.33
CA CYS A 155 -8.41 13.19 -8.57
C CYS A 155 -8.92 12.16 -9.61
N GLY A 156 -8.05 11.36 -10.24
CA GLY A 156 -8.42 10.35 -11.23
C GLY A 156 -8.61 10.88 -12.66
N ASP A 157 -8.27 12.15 -12.93
CA ASP A 157 -8.37 12.75 -14.28
C ASP A 157 -6.99 12.85 -14.94
N VAL A 158 -6.54 11.72 -15.52
CA VAL A 158 -5.23 11.64 -16.17
C VAL A 158 -5.20 12.40 -17.50
N SER A 159 -6.34 12.61 -18.15
CA SER A 159 -6.42 13.41 -19.36
C SER A 159 -6.05 14.88 -19.08
N ALA A 160 -6.66 15.46 -18.06
CA ALA A 160 -6.31 16.81 -17.61
C ALA A 160 -4.88 16.89 -17.04
N ALA A 161 -4.38 15.81 -16.40
CA ALA A 161 -2.99 15.73 -15.98
C ALA A 161 -2.02 15.76 -17.17
N ARG A 162 -2.36 15.06 -18.26
CA ARG A 162 -1.58 15.09 -19.52
C ARG A 162 -1.58 16.48 -20.16
N GLU A 163 -2.71 17.14 -20.22
CA GLU A 163 -2.76 18.52 -20.72
C GLU A 163 -1.89 19.47 -19.88
N ALA A 164 -1.95 19.36 -18.55
CA ALA A 164 -1.09 20.14 -17.66
C ALA A 164 0.41 19.85 -17.89
N PHE A 165 0.78 18.58 -18.05
CA PHE A 165 2.14 18.16 -18.36
C PHE A 165 2.60 18.70 -19.73
N ASP A 166 1.76 18.64 -20.74
CA ASP A 166 2.07 19.12 -22.08
C ASP A 166 2.25 20.65 -22.11
N GLY A 167 1.61 21.38 -21.20
CA GLY A 167 1.79 22.82 -20.99
C GLY A 167 3.12 23.23 -20.37
N ILE A 168 3.88 22.31 -19.77
CA ILE A 168 5.20 22.59 -19.15
C ILE A 168 6.25 22.75 -20.24
N LEU A 169 6.85 23.95 -20.34
CA LEU A 169 7.87 24.26 -21.36
C LEU A 169 9.20 23.51 -21.12
N GLN A 170 9.63 23.44 -19.87
CA GLN A 170 10.86 22.76 -19.48
C GLN A 170 10.50 21.64 -18.49
N ARG A 171 10.35 20.44 -19.02
CA ARG A 171 10.02 19.25 -18.22
C ARG A 171 11.27 18.72 -17.54
N ASP A 172 11.20 18.53 -16.24
CA ASP A 172 12.24 17.89 -15.43
C ASP A 172 11.90 16.42 -15.13
N ALA A 173 12.80 15.72 -14.44
CA ALA A 173 12.58 14.33 -14.05
C ALA A 173 11.29 14.14 -13.22
N ALA A 174 10.93 15.12 -12.40
CA ALA A 174 9.72 15.07 -11.59
C ALA A 174 8.47 15.14 -12.48
N SER A 175 8.47 15.92 -13.56
CA SER A 175 7.36 15.99 -14.53
C SER A 175 7.05 14.59 -15.11
N TRP A 176 8.07 13.88 -15.57
CA TRP A 176 7.95 12.55 -16.12
C TRP A 176 7.50 11.52 -15.07
N THR A 177 8.10 11.59 -13.87
CA THR A 177 7.74 10.70 -12.75
C THR A 177 6.28 10.81 -12.36
N VAL A 178 5.72 12.03 -12.33
CA VAL A 178 4.28 12.26 -12.04
C VAL A 178 3.40 11.56 -13.06
N MET A 179 3.71 11.68 -14.36
CA MET A 179 2.90 11.06 -15.42
C MET A 179 3.02 9.53 -15.43
N ILE A 180 4.24 8.98 -15.27
CA ILE A 180 4.45 7.53 -15.16
C ILE A 180 3.64 6.97 -13.98
N SER A 181 3.68 7.64 -12.83
CA SER A 181 2.92 7.23 -11.64
C SER A 181 1.40 7.38 -11.87
N GLY A 182 0.97 8.41 -12.58
CA GLY A 182 -0.43 8.65 -12.91
C GLY A 182 -1.02 7.55 -13.78
N TYR A 183 -0.38 7.20 -14.87
CA TYR A 183 -0.81 6.09 -15.73
C TYR A 183 -0.76 4.74 -15.01
N SER A 184 0.25 4.53 -14.17
CA SER A 184 0.35 3.34 -13.31
C SER A 184 -0.86 3.18 -12.39
N GLN A 185 -1.36 4.27 -11.78
CA GLN A 185 -2.54 4.22 -10.90
C GLN A 185 -3.83 3.84 -11.62
N LEU A 186 -3.91 4.09 -12.93
CA LEU A 186 -5.03 3.65 -13.78
C LEU A 186 -4.88 2.23 -14.31
N GLY A 187 -3.76 1.56 -14.07
CA GLY A 187 -3.45 0.27 -14.65
C GLY A 187 -2.92 0.33 -16.08
N ASP A 188 -2.73 1.53 -16.65
CA ASP A 188 -2.19 1.72 -18.00
C ASP A 188 -0.66 1.70 -17.97
N VAL A 189 -0.13 0.48 -17.86
CA VAL A 189 1.31 0.25 -17.76
C VAL A 189 2.02 0.51 -19.09
N GLU A 190 1.33 0.32 -20.21
CA GLU A 190 1.89 0.54 -21.54
C GLU A 190 2.18 2.02 -21.77
N THR A 191 1.22 2.89 -21.47
CA THR A 191 1.45 4.34 -21.56
C THR A 191 2.49 4.81 -20.53
N ALA A 192 2.50 4.25 -19.32
CA ALA A 192 3.55 4.54 -18.33
C ALA A 192 4.95 4.17 -18.88
N ARG A 193 5.07 3.05 -19.60
CA ARG A 193 6.31 2.64 -20.26
C ARG A 193 6.69 3.59 -21.40
N MET A 194 5.75 3.99 -22.23
CA MET A 194 5.99 4.97 -23.31
C MET A 194 6.53 6.28 -22.74
N MET A 195 5.95 6.79 -21.65
CA MET A 195 6.42 8.00 -20.96
C MET A 195 7.86 7.85 -20.46
N PHE A 196 8.23 6.66 -19.95
CA PHE A 196 9.60 6.34 -19.57
C PHE A 196 10.54 6.37 -20.80
N ASP A 197 10.14 5.77 -21.92
CA ASP A 197 10.97 5.70 -23.12
C ASP A 197 11.17 7.09 -23.77
N GLU A 198 10.14 7.94 -23.77
CA GLU A 198 10.15 9.31 -24.28
C GLU A 198 10.96 10.28 -23.39
N SER A 199 11.19 9.95 -22.13
CA SER A 199 11.91 10.82 -21.22
C SER A 199 13.38 11.02 -21.67
N PRO A 200 13.82 12.28 -21.90
CA PRO A 200 15.18 12.57 -22.35
C PRO A 200 16.24 12.34 -21.26
N VAL A 201 15.83 12.35 -19.99
CA VAL A 201 16.68 12.11 -18.84
C VAL A 201 16.11 10.95 -18.05
N LYS A 202 16.91 9.90 -17.85
CA LYS A 202 16.54 8.72 -17.07
C LYS A 202 17.32 8.69 -15.77
N ASP A 203 16.89 9.51 -14.81
CA ASP A 203 17.46 9.50 -13.47
C ASP A 203 16.89 8.36 -12.61
N ARG A 204 17.39 8.22 -11.37
CA ARG A 204 16.93 7.20 -10.42
C ARG A 204 15.43 7.27 -10.13
N GLY A 205 14.85 8.48 -10.09
CA GLY A 205 13.43 8.69 -9.82
C GLY A 205 12.55 8.12 -10.92
N ILE A 206 12.90 8.37 -12.18
CA ILE A 206 12.17 7.86 -13.34
C ILE A 206 12.27 6.34 -13.45
N TRP A 207 13.45 5.75 -13.24
CA TRP A 207 13.61 4.31 -13.15
C TRP A 207 12.78 3.72 -12.02
N GLY A 208 12.78 4.34 -10.83
CA GLY A 208 11.97 3.92 -9.69
C GLY A 208 10.49 3.97 -10.00
N ALA A 209 10.03 5.01 -10.68
CA ALA A 209 8.63 5.15 -11.06
C ALA A 209 8.15 4.04 -11.99
N VAL A 210 8.91 3.72 -13.06
CA VAL A 210 8.51 2.68 -14.02
C VAL A 210 8.60 1.27 -13.42
N ILE A 211 9.63 0.97 -12.60
CA ILE A 211 9.74 -0.31 -11.91
C ILE A 211 8.56 -0.48 -10.95
N SER A 212 8.26 0.55 -10.15
CA SER A 212 7.11 0.54 -9.26
C SER A 212 5.78 0.43 -10.02
N ALA A 213 5.65 1.07 -11.19
CA ALA A 213 4.47 0.97 -12.03
C ALA A 213 4.19 -0.47 -12.46
N TYR A 214 5.21 -1.18 -12.93
CA TYR A 214 5.08 -2.59 -13.27
C TYR A 214 4.69 -3.46 -12.06
N VAL A 215 5.38 -3.27 -10.93
CA VAL A 215 5.14 -4.07 -9.71
C VAL A 215 3.75 -3.85 -9.14
N HIS A 216 3.27 -2.60 -9.06
CA HIS A 216 1.93 -2.29 -8.57
C HIS A 216 0.81 -2.85 -9.46
N ASN A 217 1.09 -3.02 -10.75
CA ASN A 217 0.14 -3.59 -11.70
C ASN A 217 0.34 -5.11 -11.93
N ASN A 218 1.04 -5.78 -11.02
CA ASN A 218 1.31 -7.22 -11.06
C ASN A 218 2.11 -7.69 -12.30
N CYS A 219 2.74 -6.79 -13.03
CA CYS A 219 3.65 -7.08 -14.15
C CYS A 219 5.07 -7.32 -13.60
N PHE A 220 5.22 -8.34 -12.76
CA PHE A 220 6.45 -8.56 -11.97
C PHE A 220 7.67 -8.89 -12.84
N LYS A 221 7.48 -9.62 -13.94
CA LYS A 221 8.56 -10.00 -14.86
C LYS A 221 9.13 -8.79 -15.58
N GLU A 222 8.26 -7.92 -16.04
CA GLU A 222 8.62 -6.65 -16.69
C GLU A 222 9.34 -5.73 -15.68
N GLY A 223 8.84 -5.66 -14.44
CA GLY A 223 9.50 -4.94 -13.35
C GLY A 223 10.92 -5.43 -13.08
N LEU A 224 11.14 -6.74 -13.02
CA LEU A 224 12.48 -7.32 -12.87
C LEU A 224 13.36 -7.11 -14.11
N SER A 225 12.80 -7.11 -15.31
CA SER A 225 13.53 -6.78 -16.54
C SER A 225 14.00 -5.35 -16.53
N MET A 226 13.17 -4.41 -16.09
CA MET A 226 13.53 -3.01 -15.92
C MET A 226 14.61 -2.83 -14.85
N PHE A 227 14.53 -3.57 -13.75
CA PHE A 227 15.57 -3.56 -12.72
C PHE A 227 16.94 -4.02 -13.25
N ARG A 228 16.96 -5.08 -14.08
CA ARG A 228 18.19 -5.53 -14.75
C ARG A 228 18.75 -4.49 -15.72
N LEU A 229 17.88 -3.80 -16.46
CA LEU A 229 18.30 -2.71 -17.36
C LEU A 229 18.91 -1.55 -16.57
N LEU A 230 18.31 -1.14 -15.45
CA LEU A 230 18.86 -0.14 -14.55
C LEU A 230 20.29 -0.50 -14.10
N GLN A 231 20.49 -1.78 -13.74
CA GLN A 231 21.83 -2.29 -13.36
C GLN A 231 22.83 -2.25 -14.53
N ALA A 232 22.37 -2.59 -15.74
CA ALA A 232 23.21 -2.55 -16.95
C ALA A 232 23.65 -1.13 -17.32
N GLU A 233 22.81 -0.12 -17.03
CA GLU A 233 23.15 1.31 -17.17
C GLU A 233 24.11 1.80 -16.07
N GLY A 234 24.51 0.95 -15.14
CA GLY A 234 25.44 1.28 -14.06
C GLY A 234 24.87 2.22 -12.99
N LEU A 235 23.54 2.38 -12.94
CA LEU A 235 22.89 3.21 -11.94
C LEU A 235 22.72 2.45 -10.61
N GLU A 236 23.05 3.12 -9.53
CA GLU A 236 22.83 2.56 -8.20
C GLU A 236 21.33 2.65 -7.82
N PRO A 237 20.66 1.53 -7.53
CA PRO A 237 19.27 1.56 -7.10
C PRO A 237 19.12 2.22 -5.73
N ASP A 238 18.09 3.02 -5.57
CA ASP A 238 17.68 3.53 -4.27
C ASP A 238 16.84 2.49 -3.50
N GLU A 239 16.49 2.80 -2.26
CA GLU A 239 15.70 1.92 -1.41
C GLU A 239 14.34 1.58 -2.02
N GLY A 240 13.67 2.54 -2.66
CA GLY A 240 12.37 2.34 -3.29
C GLY A 240 12.41 1.33 -4.42
N VAL A 241 13.44 1.42 -5.27
CA VAL A 241 13.71 0.46 -6.35
C VAL A 241 14.01 -0.93 -5.79
N LEU A 242 14.86 -1.02 -4.75
CA LEU A 242 15.20 -2.30 -4.12
C LEU A 242 13.97 -2.98 -3.51
N VAL A 243 13.11 -2.23 -2.81
CA VAL A 243 11.86 -2.74 -2.23
C VAL A 243 10.91 -3.23 -3.32
N SER A 244 10.74 -2.46 -4.41
CA SER A 244 9.89 -2.87 -5.54
C SER A 244 10.43 -4.13 -6.22
N ALA A 245 11.74 -4.23 -6.45
CA ALA A 245 12.36 -5.41 -7.02
C ALA A 245 12.23 -6.65 -6.11
N LEU A 246 12.39 -6.49 -4.78
CA LEU A 246 12.17 -7.56 -3.81
C LEU A 246 10.71 -8.03 -3.79
N CYS A 247 9.76 -7.11 -3.89
CA CYS A 247 8.34 -7.46 -4.02
C CYS A 247 8.09 -8.30 -5.27
N ALA A 248 8.66 -7.92 -6.42
CA ALA A 248 8.56 -8.70 -7.65
C ALA A 248 9.24 -10.07 -7.52
N CYS A 249 10.40 -10.16 -6.86
CA CYS A 249 11.05 -11.44 -6.56
C CYS A 249 10.17 -12.34 -5.69
N ALA A 250 9.53 -11.78 -4.67
CA ALA A 250 8.63 -12.51 -3.79
C ALA A 250 7.44 -13.12 -4.54
N GLN A 251 6.88 -12.40 -5.52
CA GLN A 251 5.72 -12.86 -6.29
C GLN A 251 6.09 -13.84 -7.41
N THR A 252 7.31 -13.78 -7.93
CA THR A 252 7.77 -14.65 -9.03
C THR A 252 8.61 -15.83 -8.56
N GLY A 253 8.98 -15.89 -7.27
CA GLY A 253 9.90 -16.88 -6.76
C GLY A 253 11.36 -16.67 -7.19
N ALA A 254 11.74 -15.46 -7.62
CA ALA A 254 13.06 -15.14 -8.18
C ALA A 254 14.12 -14.97 -7.08
N VAL A 255 14.43 -16.05 -6.36
CA VAL A 255 15.32 -16.03 -5.19
C VAL A 255 16.75 -15.58 -5.51
N ASP A 256 17.26 -15.86 -6.72
CA ASP A 256 18.63 -15.47 -7.12
C ASP A 256 18.79 -13.95 -7.17
N ILE A 257 17.80 -13.26 -7.77
CA ILE A 257 17.78 -11.78 -7.82
C ILE A 257 17.62 -11.21 -6.41
N GLY A 258 16.71 -11.78 -5.61
CA GLY A 258 16.49 -11.35 -4.23
C GLY A 258 17.75 -11.52 -3.37
N SER A 259 18.47 -12.65 -3.51
CA SER A 259 19.75 -12.88 -2.84
C SER A 259 20.84 -11.91 -3.29
N TRP A 260 20.89 -11.60 -4.59
CA TRP A 260 21.79 -10.59 -5.11
C TRP A 260 21.52 -9.22 -4.48
N ILE A 261 20.24 -8.82 -4.40
CA ILE A 261 19.85 -7.56 -3.74
C ILE A 261 20.30 -7.55 -2.28
N HIS A 262 20.09 -8.64 -1.54
CA HIS A 262 20.52 -8.75 -0.15
C HIS A 262 22.06 -8.61 -0.01
N HIS A 263 22.83 -9.28 -0.89
CA HIS A 263 24.29 -9.12 -0.94
C HIS A 263 24.72 -7.70 -1.28
N TYR A 264 24.03 -7.04 -2.24
CA TYR A 264 24.30 -5.66 -2.61
C TYR A 264 24.11 -4.70 -1.43
N VAL A 265 22.98 -4.81 -0.71
CA VAL A 265 22.66 -4.01 0.49
C VAL A 265 23.77 -4.14 1.55
N ASN A 266 24.21 -5.37 1.82
CA ASN A 266 25.27 -5.65 2.80
C ASN A 266 26.62 -5.07 2.35
N ARG A 267 26.97 -5.17 1.06
CA ARG A 267 28.26 -4.70 0.50
C ARG A 267 28.38 -3.17 0.52
N VAL A 268 27.29 -2.48 0.20
CA VAL A 268 27.27 -1.00 0.17
C VAL A 268 27.21 -0.42 1.58
N GLY A 269 27.02 -1.26 2.61
CA GLY A 269 26.89 -0.81 4.00
C GLY A 269 25.60 -0.01 4.21
N PHE A 270 24.59 -0.27 3.40
CA PHE A 270 23.27 0.32 3.56
C PHE A 270 22.69 -0.22 4.86
N ALA A 271 22.54 0.64 5.88
CA ALA A 271 21.78 0.25 7.06
C ALA A 271 20.32 0.05 6.62
N PRO A 272 19.83 -1.20 6.50
CA PRO A 272 18.49 -1.41 5.95
C PRO A 272 17.47 -0.74 6.84
N SER A 273 16.64 0.13 6.26
CA SER A 273 15.47 0.63 6.95
C SER A 273 14.56 -0.54 7.33
N VAL A 274 13.65 -0.33 8.25
CA VAL A 274 12.64 -1.36 8.61
C VAL A 274 11.90 -1.84 7.35
N ARG A 275 11.59 -0.92 6.42
CA ARG A 275 10.89 -1.23 5.17
C ARG A 275 11.69 -2.18 4.26
N LEU A 276 12.97 -1.91 4.07
CA LEU A 276 13.84 -2.78 3.24
C LEU A 276 14.08 -4.13 3.91
N GLY A 277 14.32 -4.15 5.22
CA GLY A 277 14.44 -5.38 6.00
C GLY A 277 13.19 -6.25 5.91
N THR A 278 12.00 -5.65 6.07
CA THR A 278 10.72 -6.35 5.92
C THR A 278 10.52 -6.92 4.53
N ALA A 279 10.89 -6.17 3.47
CA ALA A 279 10.81 -6.65 2.10
C ALA A 279 11.76 -7.85 1.83
N LEU A 280 12.95 -7.86 2.43
CA LEU A 280 13.87 -9.00 2.38
C LEU A 280 13.29 -10.23 3.09
N VAL A 281 12.70 -10.05 4.27
CA VAL A 281 12.03 -11.13 5.00
C VAL A 281 10.89 -11.71 4.17
N ASP A 282 9.99 -10.89 3.64
CA ASP A 282 8.86 -11.30 2.80
C ASP A 282 9.33 -12.08 1.54
N MET A 283 10.35 -11.56 0.87
CA MET A 283 10.93 -12.19 -0.31
C MET A 283 11.47 -13.60 0.01
N TYR A 284 12.26 -13.74 1.07
CA TYR A 284 12.78 -15.06 1.44
C TYR A 284 11.68 -16.04 1.86
N LEU A 285 10.68 -15.59 2.60
CA LEU A 285 9.54 -16.41 3.00
C LEU A 285 8.77 -16.93 1.79
N LYS A 286 8.40 -16.05 0.86
CA LYS A 286 7.64 -16.41 -0.35
C LYS A 286 8.46 -17.25 -1.35
N CYS A 287 9.79 -17.10 -1.36
CA CYS A 287 10.69 -17.96 -2.12
C CYS A 287 11.05 -19.27 -1.42
N GLY A 288 10.43 -19.60 -0.28
CA GLY A 288 10.63 -20.89 0.41
C GLY A 288 11.87 -20.96 1.30
N SER A 289 12.60 -19.86 1.50
CA SER A 289 13.86 -19.82 2.28
C SER A 289 13.66 -19.31 3.70
N LEU A 290 12.95 -20.08 4.54
CA LEU A 290 12.63 -19.73 5.92
C LEU A 290 13.86 -19.38 6.77
N ASN A 291 14.96 -20.15 6.60
CA ASN A 291 16.19 -19.91 7.37
C ASN A 291 16.82 -18.55 7.05
N SER A 292 16.80 -18.14 5.79
CA SER A 292 17.32 -16.83 5.38
C SER A 292 16.43 -15.70 5.91
N ALA A 293 15.11 -15.90 5.86
CA ALA A 293 14.15 -14.96 6.44
C ALA A 293 14.37 -14.75 7.95
N LYS A 294 14.52 -15.86 8.72
CA LYS A 294 14.83 -15.80 10.16
C LYS A 294 16.12 -15.04 10.43
N LYS A 295 17.19 -15.30 9.69
CA LYS A 295 18.47 -14.57 9.84
C LYS A 295 18.34 -13.06 9.61
N VAL A 296 17.61 -12.65 8.56
CA VAL A 296 17.37 -11.22 8.29
C VAL A 296 16.54 -10.61 9.40
N PHE A 297 15.43 -11.27 9.78
CA PHE A 297 14.55 -10.81 10.84
C PHE A 297 15.29 -10.63 12.18
N ASP A 298 16.07 -11.61 12.60
CA ASP A 298 16.83 -11.57 13.85
C ASP A 298 17.90 -10.47 13.83
N GLY A 299 18.53 -10.24 12.67
CA GLY A 299 19.54 -9.20 12.47
C GLY A 299 19.00 -7.76 12.44
N MET A 300 17.68 -7.55 12.29
CA MET A 300 17.09 -6.22 12.29
C MET A 300 17.10 -5.60 13.68
N THR A 301 17.68 -4.40 13.81
CA THR A 301 17.74 -3.65 15.07
C THR A 301 16.40 -3.07 15.51
N CYS A 302 15.57 -2.66 14.55
CA CYS A 302 14.21 -2.15 14.78
C CYS A 302 13.23 -2.95 13.94
N LYS A 303 12.11 -3.33 14.53
CA LYS A 303 11.03 -4.07 13.89
C LYS A 303 9.70 -3.37 14.20
N ASP A 304 8.95 -3.02 13.17
CA ASP A 304 7.59 -2.51 13.33
C ASP A 304 6.55 -3.64 13.30
N THR A 305 5.29 -3.32 13.55
CA THR A 305 4.18 -4.28 13.52
C THR A 305 4.11 -5.03 12.20
N VAL A 306 4.40 -4.36 11.07
CA VAL A 306 4.35 -4.98 9.73
C VAL A 306 5.41 -6.08 9.60
N CYS A 307 6.63 -5.84 10.07
CA CYS A 307 7.72 -6.81 10.05
C CYS A 307 7.37 -8.08 10.85
N TRP A 308 6.80 -7.91 12.04
CA TRP A 308 6.33 -9.05 12.85
C TRP A 308 5.22 -9.81 12.15
N ASN A 309 4.23 -9.11 11.59
CA ASN A 309 3.11 -9.73 10.87
C ASN A 309 3.59 -10.57 9.68
N VAL A 310 4.55 -10.05 8.89
CA VAL A 310 5.15 -10.76 7.76
C VAL A 310 5.84 -12.04 8.24
N MET A 311 6.61 -11.98 9.33
CA MET A 311 7.32 -13.15 9.84
C MET A 311 6.36 -14.20 10.42
N ILE A 312 5.32 -13.77 11.17
CA ILE A 312 4.28 -14.68 11.72
C ILE A 312 3.53 -15.37 10.56
N LEU A 313 3.10 -14.62 9.55
CA LEU A 313 2.41 -15.17 8.38
C LEU A 313 3.33 -16.12 7.59
N GLY A 314 4.60 -15.76 7.46
CA GLY A 314 5.58 -16.61 6.80
C GLY A 314 5.75 -17.95 7.51
N LEU A 315 5.87 -17.97 8.84
CA LEU A 315 5.89 -19.22 9.61
C LEU A 315 4.62 -20.05 9.40
N ALA A 316 3.46 -19.39 9.35
CA ALA A 316 2.18 -20.03 9.03
C ALA A 316 2.22 -20.75 7.68
N MET A 317 2.70 -20.07 6.64
CA MET A 317 2.80 -20.62 5.27
C MET A 317 3.77 -21.82 5.19
N HIS A 318 4.79 -21.85 6.06
CA HIS A 318 5.74 -22.96 6.18
C HIS A 318 5.30 -24.05 7.16
N GLY A 319 4.08 -23.97 7.71
CA GLY A 319 3.51 -24.97 8.62
C GLY A 319 4.05 -24.92 10.05
N ASP A 320 4.81 -23.89 10.42
CA ASP A 320 5.35 -23.68 11.77
C ASP A 320 4.37 -22.82 12.61
N GLY A 321 3.20 -23.38 12.93
CA GLY A 321 2.17 -22.66 13.70
C GLY A 321 2.60 -22.38 15.13
N GLN A 322 3.34 -23.30 15.76
CA GLN A 322 3.87 -23.11 17.10
C GLN A 322 4.85 -21.94 17.14
N GLY A 323 5.80 -21.88 16.19
CA GLY A 323 6.72 -20.76 16.05
C GLY A 323 6.01 -19.42 15.79
N ALA A 324 4.91 -19.43 15.04
CA ALA A 324 4.09 -18.25 14.81
C ALA A 324 3.45 -17.72 16.11
N LEU A 325 2.89 -18.60 16.96
CA LEU A 325 2.33 -18.22 18.27
C LEU A 325 3.39 -17.72 19.24
N GLU A 326 4.58 -18.33 19.22
CA GLU A 326 5.73 -17.88 20.01
C GLU A 326 6.16 -16.47 19.58
N LEU A 327 6.28 -16.21 18.28
CA LEU A 327 6.58 -14.88 17.75
C LEU A 327 5.51 -13.85 18.12
N PHE A 328 4.23 -14.20 18.02
CA PHE A 328 3.15 -13.35 18.49
C PHE A 328 3.30 -12.99 19.97
N THR A 329 3.74 -13.94 20.78
CA THR A 329 4.00 -13.69 22.20
C THR A 329 5.25 -12.80 22.41
N CYS A 330 6.30 -12.98 21.60
CA CYS A 330 7.49 -12.12 21.63
C CYS A 330 7.16 -10.68 21.21
N MET A 331 6.37 -10.48 20.14
CA MET A 331 5.90 -9.17 19.70
C MET A 331 5.24 -8.38 20.84
N LYS A 332 4.39 -9.04 21.62
CA LYS A 332 3.73 -8.44 22.79
C LYS A 332 4.73 -8.06 23.89
N LYS A 333 5.74 -8.91 24.14
CA LYS A 333 6.79 -8.63 25.15
C LYS A 333 7.64 -7.41 24.75
N GLU A 334 7.85 -7.18 23.46
CA GLU A 334 8.51 -5.98 22.92
C GLU A 334 7.63 -4.71 23.02
N GLY A 335 6.41 -4.82 23.55
CA GLY A 335 5.50 -3.69 23.75
C GLY A 335 4.73 -3.24 22.51
N LEU A 336 4.80 -4.00 21.41
CA LEU A 336 4.04 -3.71 20.20
C LEU A 336 2.58 -4.16 20.36
N LYS A 337 1.67 -3.32 19.87
CA LYS A 337 0.23 -3.64 19.88
C LYS A 337 -0.13 -4.42 18.62
N PRO A 338 -0.75 -5.61 18.78
CA PRO A 338 -1.31 -6.34 17.65
C PRO A 338 -2.40 -5.52 16.94
N ASP A 339 -2.39 -5.55 15.62
CA ASP A 339 -3.40 -4.95 14.75
C ASP A 339 -4.25 -6.02 14.03
N ASP A 340 -5.18 -5.59 13.19
CA ASP A 340 -6.03 -6.48 12.39
C ASP A 340 -5.19 -7.51 11.60
N ALA A 341 -4.12 -7.08 10.93
CA ALA A 341 -3.26 -7.94 10.13
C ALA A 341 -2.48 -8.95 10.99
N THR A 342 -2.10 -8.58 12.22
CA THR A 342 -1.49 -9.50 13.18
C THR A 342 -2.42 -10.69 13.48
N PHE A 343 -3.69 -10.41 13.74
CA PHE A 343 -4.65 -11.47 14.03
C PHE A 343 -4.95 -12.35 12.82
N VAL A 344 -5.02 -11.78 11.61
CA VAL A 344 -5.12 -12.58 10.39
C VAL A 344 -3.92 -13.53 10.26
N ALA A 345 -2.69 -13.04 10.48
CA ALA A 345 -1.49 -13.87 10.40
C ALA A 345 -1.50 -15.01 11.44
N VAL A 346 -1.86 -14.73 12.69
CA VAL A 346 -1.90 -15.73 13.77
C VAL A 346 -3.02 -16.75 13.54
N LEU A 347 -4.23 -16.31 13.16
CA LEU A 347 -5.35 -17.21 12.87
C LEU A 347 -5.06 -18.08 11.64
N SER A 348 -4.38 -17.55 10.63
CA SER A 348 -3.89 -18.34 9.48
C SER A 348 -2.88 -19.40 9.92
N ALA A 349 -1.98 -19.07 10.85
CA ALA A 349 -1.04 -20.04 11.42
C ALA A 349 -1.78 -21.19 12.14
N CYS A 350 -2.78 -20.87 12.94
CA CYS A 350 -3.62 -21.88 13.60
C CYS A 350 -4.36 -22.75 12.58
N SER A 351 -4.85 -22.17 11.48
CA SER A 351 -5.51 -22.92 10.41
C SER A 351 -4.59 -23.90 9.70
N HIS A 352 -3.40 -23.46 9.31
CA HIS A 352 -2.45 -24.33 8.59
C HIS A 352 -1.85 -25.44 9.47
N SER A 353 -1.78 -25.23 10.78
CA SER A 353 -1.20 -26.17 11.73
C SER A 353 -2.23 -27.00 12.52
N GLY A 354 -3.53 -26.81 12.24
CA GLY A 354 -4.61 -27.55 12.91
C GLY A 354 -4.80 -27.21 14.40
N MET A 355 -4.34 -26.03 14.84
CA MET A 355 -4.41 -25.56 16.23
C MET A 355 -5.75 -24.86 16.49
N VAL A 356 -6.81 -25.64 16.58
CA VAL A 356 -8.21 -25.14 16.60
C VAL A 356 -8.51 -24.39 17.88
N GLU A 357 -8.16 -24.96 19.03
CA GLU A 357 -8.51 -24.36 20.33
C GLU A 357 -7.74 -23.05 20.57
N GLU A 358 -6.45 -23.06 20.23
CA GLU A 358 -5.60 -21.85 20.29
C GLU A 358 -6.14 -20.76 19.37
N GLY A 359 -6.57 -21.13 18.15
CA GLY A 359 -7.19 -20.21 17.20
C GLY A 359 -8.48 -19.59 17.73
N LEU A 360 -9.35 -20.39 18.36
CA LEU A 360 -10.58 -19.90 18.99
C LEU A 360 -10.30 -18.97 20.18
N GLU A 361 -9.28 -19.28 20.99
CA GLU A 361 -8.84 -18.41 22.09
C GLU A 361 -8.31 -17.07 21.57
N VAL A 362 -7.47 -17.10 20.54
CA VAL A 362 -6.95 -15.89 19.88
C VAL A 362 -8.11 -15.05 19.33
N PHE A 363 -9.06 -15.65 18.61
CA PHE A 363 -10.21 -14.95 18.06
C PHE A 363 -11.08 -14.28 19.15
N LYS A 364 -11.35 -14.99 20.25
CA LYS A 364 -12.09 -14.43 21.40
C LYS A 364 -11.33 -13.28 22.06
N SER A 365 -10.01 -13.38 22.13
CA SER A 365 -9.15 -12.37 22.75
C SER A 365 -9.11 -11.05 21.99
N MET A 366 -9.40 -11.04 20.69
CA MET A 366 -9.42 -9.82 19.87
C MET A 366 -10.30 -8.73 20.50
N ARG A 367 -11.55 -9.07 20.81
CA ARG A 367 -12.49 -8.12 21.45
C ARG A 367 -12.19 -7.91 22.92
N SER A 368 -12.03 -9.01 23.66
CA SER A 368 -12.00 -8.96 25.13
C SER A 368 -10.71 -8.34 25.69
N LEU A 369 -9.56 -8.56 25.04
CA LEU A 369 -8.26 -8.15 25.54
C LEU A 369 -7.64 -7.00 24.72
N TYR A 370 -7.81 -7.05 23.39
CA TYR A 370 -7.11 -6.11 22.50
C TYR A 370 -8.01 -5.00 21.97
N HIS A 371 -9.33 -5.09 22.19
CA HIS A 371 -10.34 -4.13 21.69
C HIS A 371 -10.30 -3.96 20.16
N VAL A 372 -9.93 -5.04 19.45
CA VAL A 372 -9.93 -5.13 17.99
C VAL A 372 -11.22 -5.84 17.56
N GLU A 373 -12.04 -5.14 16.77
CA GLU A 373 -13.26 -5.74 16.23
C GLU A 373 -12.93 -6.69 15.08
N PRO A 374 -13.36 -7.96 15.15
CA PRO A 374 -13.12 -8.92 14.07
C PRO A 374 -13.77 -8.47 12.77
N ARG A 375 -13.00 -8.47 11.70
CA ARG A 375 -13.43 -8.23 10.31
C ARG A 375 -13.62 -9.54 9.56
N SER A 376 -14.12 -9.45 8.34
CA SER A 376 -14.43 -10.60 7.50
C SER A 376 -13.28 -11.58 7.33
N GLU A 377 -12.05 -11.09 7.21
CA GLU A 377 -10.84 -11.91 7.07
C GLU A 377 -10.60 -12.81 8.27
N HIS A 378 -10.85 -12.30 9.49
CA HIS A 378 -10.73 -13.08 10.72
C HIS A 378 -11.76 -14.19 10.78
N TYR A 379 -13.02 -13.90 10.41
CA TYR A 379 -14.07 -14.91 10.33
C TYR A 379 -13.73 -16.00 9.31
N VAL A 380 -13.20 -15.62 8.16
CA VAL A 380 -12.76 -16.58 7.12
C VAL A 380 -11.68 -17.51 7.66
N CYS A 381 -10.68 -17.01 8.39
CA CYS A 381 -9.65 -17.86 9.01
C CYS A 381 -10.25 -18.83 10.03
N VAL A 382 -11.21 -18.37 10.86
CA VAL A 382 -11.89 -19.23 11.83
C VAL A 382 -12.71 -20.32 11.15
N VAL A 383 -13.45 -19.98 10.11
CA VAL A 383 -14.23 -20.93 9.30
C VAL A 383 -13.30 -21.96 8.63
N ASP A 384 -12.12 -21.52 8.13
CA ASP A 384 -11.16 -22.41 7.49
C ASP A 384 -10.61 -23.47 8.47
N PHE A 385 -10.14 -23.07 9.66
CA PHE A 385 -9.61 -24.07 10.58
C PHE A 385 -10.70 -24.96 11.20
N LEU A 386 -11.90 -24.45 11.49
CA LEU A 386 -13.03 -25.25 11.93
C LEU A 386 -13.45 -26.26 10.85
N GLY A 387 -13.53 -25.80 9.61
CA GLY A 387 -13.84 -26.65 8.47
C GLY A 387 -12.79 -27.75 8.25
N ARG A 388 -11.49 -27.41 8.31
CA ARG A 388 -10.40 -28.40 8.23
C ARG A 388 -10.44 -29.42 9.38
N ALA A 389 -10.91 -29.02 10.54
CA ALA A 389 -11.10 -29.92 11.69
C ALA A 389 -12.41 -30.73 11.63
N GLY A 390 -13.26 -30.55 10.60
CA GLY A 390 -14.54 -31.22 10.46
C GLY A 390 -15.65 -30.65 11.36
N ARG A 391 -15.43 -29.51 12.02
CA ARG A 391 -16.40 -28.86 12.92
C ARG A 391 -17.36 -27.94 12.13
N PHE A 392 -18.08 -28.53 11.14
CA PHE A 392 -18.89 -27.79 10.16
C PHE A 392 -20.06 -27.01 10.78
N GLN A 393 -20.68 -27.56 11.83
CA GLN A 393 -21.77 -26.87 12.50
C GLN A 393 -21.29 -25.56 13.15
N GLU A 394 -20.16 -25.61 13.84
CA GLU A 394 -19.57 -24.43 14.48
C GLU A 394 -19.08 -23.41 13.42
N ALA A 395 -18.49 -23.90 12.33
CA ALA A 395 -18.10 -23.03 11.22
C ALA A 395 -19.31 -22.28 10.63
N LYS A 396 -20.47 -22.95 10.48
CA LYS A 396 -21.71 -22.32 10.04
C LYS A 396 -22.17 -21.24 11.04
N GLU A 397 -22.17 -21.54 12.33
CA GLU A 397 -22.54 -20.58 13.38
C GLU A 397 -21.64 -19.33 13.37
N ILE A 398 -20.34 -19.50 13.08
CA ILE A 398 -19.40 -18.39 12.88
C ILE A 398 -19.80 -17.53 11.68
N ILE A 399 -20.18 -18.15 10.54
CA ILE A 399 -20.63 -17.40 9.35
C ILE A 399 -21.93 -16.63 9.63
N GLU A 400 -22.89 -17.27 10.32
CA GLU A 400 -24.15 -16.63 10.70
C GLU A 400 -23.95 -15.50 11.72
N GLY A 401 -22.90 -15.60 12.55
CA GLY A 401 -22.47 -14.58 13.51
C GLY A 401 -21.68 -13.42 12.92
N MET A 402 -21.38 -13.41 11.63
CA MET A 402 -20.69 -12.28 10.96
C MET A 402 -21.51 -10.99 11.06
N PRO A 403 -20.85 -9.82 11.12
CA PRO A 403 -21.53 -8.53 11.21
C PRO A 403 -22.59 -8.36 10.11
N ARG A 404 -23.75 -7.79 10.47
CA ARG A 404 -24.86 -7.60 9.51
C ARG A 404 -24.53 -6.69 8.34
N ASN A 405 -23.56 -5.80 8.51
CA ASN A 405 -23.06 -4.89 7.49
C ASN A 405 -21.96 -5.50 6.60
N SER A 406 -21.62 -6.80 6.79
CA SER A 406 -20.70 -7.50 5.88
C SER A 406 -21.31 -7.57 4.48
N SER A 407 -20.48 -7.25 3.49
CA SER A 407 -20.89 -7.29 2.08
C SER A 407 -21.19 -8.72 1.60
N PRO A 408 -21.99 -8.91 0.54
CA PRO A 408 -22.18 -10.23 -0.07
C PRO A 408 -20.87 -10.94 -0.42
N ALA A 409 -19.88 -10.21 -0.93
CA ALA A 409 -18.57 -10.74 -1.28
C ALA A 409 -17.80 -11.29 -0.07
N GLU A 410 -17.85 -10.59 1.06
CA GLU A 410 -17.20 -11.02 2.31
C GLU A 410 -17.84 -12.31 2.86
N ARG A 411 -19.16 -12.41 2.83
CA ARG A 411 -19.88 -13.64 3.21
C ARG A 411 -19.57 -14.79 2.26
N ALA A 412 -19.46 -14.51 0.96
CA ALA A 412 -19.09 -15.50 -0.03
C ALA A 412 -17.69 -16.08 0.23
N MET A 413 -16.72 -15.28 0.70
CA MET A 413 -15.40 -15.79 1.09
C MET A 413 -15.47 -16.82 2.22
N ALA A 414 -16.29 -16.59 3.25
CA ALA A 414 -16.46 -17.52 4.36
C ALA A 414 -17.14 -18.83 3.91
N TRP A 415 -18.19 -18.74 3.08
CA TRP A 415 -18.84 -19.92 2.51
C TRP A 415 -17.92 -20.70 1.56
N ARG A 416 -17.04 -20.02 0.81
CA ARG A 416 -16.01 -20.70 -0.02
C ARG A 416 -15.00 -21.46 0.81
N ALA A 417 -14.56 -20.92 1.96
CA ALA A 417 -13.68 -21.61 2.87
C ALA A 417 -14.36 -22.90 3.40
N LEU A 418 -15.62 -22.81 3.80
CA LEU A 418 -16.39 -23.97 4.25
C LEU A 418 -16.56 -25.02 3.13
N LEU A 419 -16.93 -24.59 1.91
CA LEU A 419 -17.06 -25.49 0.76
C LEU A 419 -15.72 -26.19 0.42
N SER A 420 -14.61 -25.47 0.50
CA SER A 420 -13.27 -26.05 0.28
C SER A 420 -12.93 -27.12 1.33
N ALA A 421 -13.28 -26.89 2.59
CA ALA A 421 -13.07 -27.84 3.67
C ALA A 421 -13.92 -29.12 3.50
N CYS A 422 -15.17 -28.99 3.01
CA CYS A 422 -16.05 -30.13 2.74
C CYS A 422 -15.44 -31.14 1.76
N ARG A 423 -14.62 -30.69 0.80
CA ARG A 423 -13.91 -31.58 -0.12
C ARG A 423 -12.94 -32.52 0.61
N ASN A 424 -12.22 -32.02 1.62
CA ASN A 424 -11.20 -32.80 2.34
C ASN A 424 -11.83 -33.87 3.25
N HIS A 425 -13.05 -33.62 3.74
CA HIS A 425 -13.78 -34.52 4.63
C HIS A 425 -14.83 -35.36 3.91
N SER A 426 -14.99 -35.16 2.60
CA SER A 426 -16.04 -35.84 1.83
C SER A 426 -17.46 -35.61 2.37
N GLU A 427 -17.81 -34.37 2.76
CA GLU A 427 -19.08 -34.01 3.39
C GLU A 427 -20.05 -33.33 2.40
N ALA A 428 -20.77 -34.17 1.62
CA ALA A 428 -21.67 -33.68 0.56
C ALA A 428 -22.80 -32.78 1.06
N ARG A 429 -23.39 -33.10 2.22
CA ARG A 429 -24.51 -32.33 2.78
C ARG A 429 -24.12 -30.89 3.07
N TRP A 430 -22.93 -30.68 3.68
CA TRP A 430 -22.42 -29.35 4.00
C TRP A 430 -21.94 -28.62 2.74
N ALA A 431 -21.39 -29.37 1.77
CA ALA A 431 -21.00 -28.82 0.48
C ALA A 431 -22.20 -28.28 -0.31
N GLU A 432 -23.31 -29.04 -0.35
CA GLU A 432 -24.56 -28.62 -1.01
C GLU A 432 -25.14 -27.35 -0.36
N ALA A 433 -25.16 -27.29 0.97
CA ALA A 433 -25.63 -26.11 1.70
C ALA A 433 -24.75 -24.88 1.43
N ALA A 434 -23.41 -25.04 1.52
CA ALA A 434 -22.47 -23.94 1.25
C ALA A 434 -22.54 -23.45 -0.19
N ALA A 435 -22.61 -24.37 -1.16
CA ALA A 435 -22.75 -24.03 -2.56
C ALA A 435 -24.08 -23.33 -2.86
N GLY A 436 -25.19 -23.73 -2.21
CA GLY A 436 -26.48 -23.06 -2.33
C GLY A 436 -26.37 -21.57 -1.98
N HIS A 437 -25.79 -21.26 -0.81
CA HIS A 437 -25.58 -19.87 -0.41
C HIS A 437 -24.62 -19.11 -1.34
N LEU A 438 -23.57 -19.76 -1.85
CA LEU A 438 -22.63 -19.12 -2.76
C LEU A 438 -23.27 -18.76 -4.11
N LEU A 439 -24.08 -19.67 -4.67
CA LEU A 439 -24.73 -19.45 -5.96
C LEU A 439 -25.82 -18.36 -5.93
N GLU A 440 -26.28 -17.99 -4.72
CA GLU A 440 -27.14 -16.82 -4.49
C GLU A 440 -26.34 -15.51 -4.42
N LEU A 441 -25.05 -15.59 -4.02
CA LEU A 441 -24.21 -14.42 -3.77
C LEU A 441 -23.32 -14.07 -4.96
N GLU A 442 -22.85 -15.09 -5.71
CA GLU A 442 -21.89 -14.89 -6.79
C GLU A 442 -21.92 -16.00 -7.86
N ASP A 443 -21.59 -15.65 -9.10
CA ASP A 443 -21.37 -16.60 -10.20
C ASP A 443 -19.86 -16.84 -10.43
N HIS A 444 -19.21 -17.59 -9.52
CA HIS A 444 -17.78 -17.89 -9.62
C HIS A 444 -17.53 -19.35 -10.02
N SER A 445 -16.68 -19.58 -11.05
CA SER A 445 -16.38 -20.93 -11.58
C SER A 445 -15.91 -21.93 -10.53
N GLY A 446 -15.21 -21.48 -9.50
CA GLY A 446 -14.70 -22.31 -8.40
C GLY A 446 -15.80 -23.04 -7.64
N VAL A 447 -16.97 -22.45 -7.46
CA VAL A 447 -18.11 -23.07 -6.76
C VAL A 447 -18.59 -24.30 -7.51
N TYR A 448 -18.81 -24.16 -8.83
CA TYR A 448 -19.28 -25.26 -9.68
C TYR A 448 -18.25 -26.39 -9.77
N VAL A 449 -16.96 -26.03 -9.89
CA VAL A 449 -15.86 -27.00 -10.00
C VAL A 449 -15.70 -27.76 -8.68
N LEU A 450 -15.68 -27.07 -7.54
CA LEU A 450 -15.53 -27.72 -6.24
C LEU A 450 -16.70 -28.66 -5.94
N LEU A 451 -17.93 -28.20 -6.15
CA LEU A 451 -19.11 -29.04 -5.93
C LEU A 451 -19.16 -30.23 -6.88
N SER A 452 -18.82 -30.02 -8.17
CA SER A 452 -18.70 -31.13 -9.13
C SER A 452 -17.68 -32.16 -8.69
N ASN A 453 -16.49 -31.73 -8.23
CA ASN A 453 -15.45 -32.64 -7.76
C ASN A 453 -15.88 -33.42 -6.50
N ILE A 454 -16.62 -32.77 -5.58
CA ILE A 454 -17.18 -33.43 -4.41
C ILE A 454 -18.18 -34.51 -4.84
N TYR A 455 -19.09 -34.24 -5.79
CA TYR A 455 -20.02 -35.24 -6.31
C TYR A 455 -19.31 -36.39 -7.02
N ASP A 456 -18.25 -36.11 -7.79
CA ASP A 456 -17.44 -37.17 -8.43
C ASP A 456 -16.81 -38.09 -7.37
N THR A 457 -16.30 -37.55 -6.26
CA THR A 457 -15.73 -38.34 -5.15
C THR A 457 -16.78 -39.26 -4.50
N TYR A 458 -18.06 -38.83 -4.48
CA TYR A 458 -19.19 -39.64 -3.96
C TYR A 458 -19.78 -40.62 -4.99
N GLY A 459 -19.24 -40.70 -6.20
CA GLY A 459 -19.81 -41.51 -7.29
C GLY A 459 -21.12 -40.97 -7.84
N LYS A 460 -21.54 -39.74 -7.48
CA LYS A 460 -22.73 -39.04 -8.01
C LYS A 460 -22.42 -38.35 -9.34
N GLN A 461 -22.09 -39.15 -10.36
CA GLN A 461 -21.62 -38.62 -11.66
C GLN A 461 -22.65 -37.75 -12.37
N ASP A 462 -23.95 -38.02 -12.20
CA ASP A 462 -25.02 -37.24 -12.84
C ASP A 462 -25.12 -35.84 -12.22
N ASP A 463 -24.99 -35.73 -10.90
CA ASP A 463 -24.99 -34.45 -10.21
C ASP A 463 -23.72 -33.64 -10.57
N ALA A 464 -22.56 -34.29 -10.69
CA ALA A 464 -21.34 -33.65 -11.14
C ALA A 464 -21.47 -33.09 -12.57
N ARG A 465 -22.05 -33.87 -13.49
CA ARG A 465 -22.33 -33.42 -14.88
C ARG A 465 -23.32 -32.26 -14.91
N ARG A 466 -24.37 -32.32 -14.05
CA ARG A 466 -25.36 -31.25 -13.92
C ARG A 466 -24.71 -29.94 -13.51
N MET A 467 -23.79 -29.95 -12.52
CA MET A 467 -23.07 -28.74 -12.10
C MET A 467 -22.18 -28.16 -13.21
N ARG A 468 -21.46 -29.00 -13.93
CA ARG A 468 -20.64 -28.56 -15.08
C ARG A 468 -21.49 -27.95 -16.21
N ASN A 469 -22.67 -28.52 -16.46
CA ASN A 469 -23.62 -28.00 -17.44
C ASN A 469 -24.22 -26.66 -16.98
N CYS A 470 -24.60 -26.52 -15.70
CA CYS A 470 -25.05 -25.26 -15.13
C CYS A 470 -23.99 -24.15 -15.30
N MET A 471 -22.72 -24.44 -15.03
CA MET A 471 -21.61 -23.49 -15.24
C MET A 471 -21.53 -23.01 -16.70
N LYS A 472 -21.65 -23.95 -17.65
CA LYS A 472 -21.65 -23.63 -19.10
C LYS A 472 -22.87 -22.80 -19.52
N LEU A 473 -24.07 -23.16 -19.03
CA LEU A 473 -25.31 -22.43 -19.34
C LEU A 473 -25.32 -21.01 -18.81
N ARG A 474 -24.67 -20.77 -17.68
CA ARG A 474 -24.49 -19.43 -17.09
C ARG A 474 -23.32 -18.65 -17.73
N GLY A 475 -22.59 -19.24 -18.66
CA GLY A 475 -21.48 -18.57 -19.35
C GLY A 475 -20.28 -18.27 -18.46
N VAL A 476 -20.11 -18.99 -17.34
CA VAL A 476 -19.01 -18.76 -16.40
C VAL A 476 -17.72 -19.43 -16.92
N PRO A 477 -16.68 -18.67 -17.31
CA PRO A 477 -15.45 -19.23 -17.84
C PRO A 477 -14.61 -19.88 -16.72
N LYS A 478 -13.95 -21.00 -17.04
CA LYS A 478 -12.99 -21.64 -16.14
C LYS A 478 -11.66 -20.91 -16.23
N MET A 479 -11.13 -20.42 -15.10
CA MET A 479 -9.77 -19.87 -15.03
C MET A 479 -8.76 -21.01 -15.08
N PRO A 480 -7.77 -21.00 -15.99
CA PRO A 480 -6.72 -22.00 -16.04
C PRO A 480 -5.77 -21.86 -14.84
N GLY A 481 -5.21 -22.99 -14.38
CA GLY A 481 -4.13 -22.98 -13.37
C GLY A 481 -2.82 -22.52 -13.98
N CYS A 482 -2.01 -21.81 -13.22
CA CYS A 482 -0.68 -21.36 -13.62
C CYS A 482 0.35 -21.84 -12.60
N SER A 483 1.55 -22.21 -13.06
CA SER A 483 2.72 -22.50 -12.23
C SER A 483 3.96 -21.84 -12.82
N SER A 484 4.95 -21.55 -11.98
CA SER A 484 6.20 -20.95 -12.44
C SER A 484 7.41 -21.60 -11.78
N ILE A 485 8.54 -21.61 -12.49
CA ILE A 485 9.84 -22.05 -12.01
C ILE A 485 10.93 -21.09 -12.48
N GLN A 486 11.94 -20.87 -11.65
CA GLN A 486 13.12 -20.11 -12.03
C GLN A 486 14.25 -21.06 -12.44
N LEU A 487 14.80 -20.84 -13.66
CA LEU A 487 15.96 -21.57 -14.16
C LEU A 487 16.93 -20.58 -14.83
N GLY A 488 18.21 -20.64 -14.46
CA GLY A 488 19.24 -19.78 -15.05
C GLY A 488 18.96 -18.27 -14.94
N GLY A 489 18.29 -17.83 -13.86
CA GLY A 489 17.92 -16.45 -13.65
C GLY A 489 16.66 -16.00 -14.43
N HIS A 490 16.01 -16.87 -15.20
CA HIS A 490 14.77 -16.59 -15.92
C HIS A 490 13.57 -17.29 -15.24
N VAL A 491 12.42 -16.62 -15.20
CA VAL A 491 11.17 -17.20 -14.70
C VAL A 491 10.40 -17.80 -15.88
N HIS A 492 10.13 -19.11 -15.80
CA HIS A 492 9.32 -19.84 -16.77
C HIS A 492 7.93 -20.08 -16.19
N GLU A 493 6.89 -19.73 -16.93
CA GLU A 493 5.50 -19.95 -16.55
C GLU A 493 4.86 -21.04 -17.41
N PHE A 494 3.99 -21.82 -16.79
CA PHE A 494 3.23 -22.89 -17.40
C PHE A 494 1.75 -22.70 -17.07
N VAL A 495 0.93 -22.51 -18.08
CA VAL A 495 -0.52 -22.35 -17.94
C VAL A 495 -1.22 -23.63 -18.36
N ALA A 496 -2.13 -24.12 -17.54
CA ALA A 496 -2.84 -25.36 -17.80
C ALA A 496 -3.67 -25.29 -19.10
N GLY A 497 -3.35 -26.17 -20.06
CA GLY A 497 -4.00 -26.23 -21.36
C GLY A 497 -3.34 -25.38 -22.46
N GLU A 498 -2.31 -24.61 -22.16
CA GLU A 498 -1.53 -23.88 -23.15
C GLU A 498 -0.24 -24.62 -23.52
N GLN A 499 0.15 -24.55 -24.80
CA GLN A 499 1.38 -25.16 -25.34
C GLN A 499 2.36 -24.09 -25.86
N ILE A 500 2.37 -22.93 -25.24
CA ILE A 500 3.09 -21.75 -25.75
C ILE A 500 4.56 -21.72 -25.32
N HIS A 501 4.92 -22.42 -24.24
CA HIS A 501 6.31 -22.40 -23.74
C HIS A 501 7.26 -23.10 -24.73
N PRO A 502 8.42 -22.48 -25.10
CA PRO A 502 9.35 -23.04 -26.11
C PRO A 502 9.86 -24.45 -25.82
N GLY A 503 10.03 -24.82 -24.53
CA GLY A 503 10.49 -26.14 -24.09
C GLY A 503 9.36 -27.14 -23.78
N MET A 504 8.12 -26.89 -24.20
CA MET A 504 6.97 -27.70 -23.79
C MET A 504 7.03 -29.13 -24.33
N LYS A 505 7.55 -29.31 -25.55
CA LYS A 505 7.68 -30.64 -26.16
C LYS A 505 8.62 -31.54 -25.39
N GLU A 506 9.76 -30.99 -24.95
CA GLU A 506 10.76 -31.69 -24.14
C GLU A 506 10.19 -32.01 -22.74
N VAL A 507 9.47 -31.08 -22.13
CA VAL A 507 8.81 -31.30 -20.83
C VAL A 507 7.77 -32.42 -20.92
N TYR A 508 6.91 -32.42 -21.95
CA TYR A 508 5.93 -33.49 -22.14
C TYR A 508 6.59 -34.86 -22.41
N SER A 509 7.66 -34.89 -23.21
CA SER A 509 8.40 -36.13 -23.46
C SER A 509 8.99 -36.71 -22.18
N VAL A 510 9.54 -35.87 -21.30
CA VAL A 510 10.05 -36.32 -19.99
C VAL A 510 8.91 -36.78 -19.08
N LEU A 511 7.78 -36.07 -19.03
CA LEU A 511 6.60 -36.45 -18.24
C LEU A 511 5.99 -37.78 -18.71
N GLU A 512 5.92 -38.02 -20.04
CA GLU A 512 5.48 -39.31 -20.61
C GLU A 512 6.41 -40.42 -20.17
N THR A 513 7.74 -40.25 -20.29
CA THR A 513 8.72 -41.21 -19.84
C THR A 513 8.61 -41.50 -18.33
N MET A 514 8.39 -40.48 -17.53
CA MET A 514 8.20 -40.65 -16.06
C MET A 514 6.90 -41.43 -15.75
N ASN A 515 5.84 -41.21 -16.54
CA ASN A 515 4.54 -41.86 -16.33
C ASN A 515 4.56 -43.36 -16.78
N GLU A 516 5.47 -43.73 -17.66
CA GLU A 516 5.70 -45.13 -18.07
C GLU A 516 6.48 -45.93 -16.99
N HIS A 517 7.16 -45.23 -16.06
CA HIS A 517 7.93 -45.81 -14.98
C HIS A 517 7.25 -45.77 -13.60
N LEU A 518 6.07 -45.16 -13.50
CA LEU A 518 5.17 -45.16 -12.35
C LEU A 518 4.03 -46.16 -12.52
#